data_82fbeefdf8aa9e11da25d09a2e4f774a
#
_entry.id   82fbeefdf8aa9e11da25d09a2e4f774a
#
_cell.length_a   1.000
_cell.length_b   1.000
_cell.length_c   1.000
_cell.angle_alpha   90.00
_cell.angle_beta   90.00
_cell.angle_gamma   90.00
#
_symmetry.space_group_name_H-M   'P 1'
#
loop_
_entity.id
_entity.type
_entity.pdbx_description
1 polymer ?
#
loop_
_entity_poly.entity_id
_entity_poly.type
_entity_poly.pdbx_seq_one_letter_code
_entity_poly.pdbx_strand_id
1 'polypeptide(L)'
;MALTEMFEGMAGGRFVGCAFFLCLSFAAFTSATLMAMCGVNILIDCGVSRKKGSLIVVLFLAIVGLPSAINPDILNNQDNVWGFGLMWGSLFLGIAAMKFGAKKMRTKFLNPVSDIKINKTFDILAPYVAPLLVLAVLVVWMVSSIGWSDTPWAMTFTGVTTGTILYQWIVVFIASIFLSRWYNKKIVANYYDGEEFPEMPEGLL
;
A
#
# COMPACT_ATOMS: atom_id res chain seq x y z
N MET A 1 -22.27 8.47 9.97
CA MET A 1 -23.57 8.85 10.56
C MET A 1 -24.70 7.94 10.05
N ALA A 2 -24.86 7.67 8.75
CA ALA A 2 -25.97 6.85 8.22
C ALA A 2 -26.12 5.45 8.85
N LEU A 3 -25.03 4.74 9.14
CA LEU A 3 -25.10 3.39 9.75
C LEU A 3 -25.58 3.40 11.21
N THR A 4 -25.19 4.38 11.99
CA THR A 4 -25.61 4.53 13.39
C THR A 4 -27.10 4.88 13.47
N GLU A 5 -27.58 5.78 12.61
CA GLU A 5 -29.00 6.14 12.49
C GLU A 5 -29.86 4.95 12.05
N MET A 6 -29.33 4.12 11.12
CA MET A 6 -30.02 2.91 10.70
C MET A 6 -30.21 1.92 11.85
N PHE A 7 -29.20 1.73 12.71
CA PHE A 7 -29.31 0.86 13.89
C PHE A 7 -30.26 1.43 14.96
N GLU A 8 -30.36 2.75 15.13
CA GLU A 8 -31.29 3.37 16.07
C GLU A 8 -32.76 3.11 15.69
N GLY A 9 -33.06 3.03 14.39
CA GLY A 9 -34.41 2.73 13.90
C GLY A 9 -34.86 1.27 13.98
N MET A 10 -33.95 0.34 14.35
CA MET A 10 -34.25 -1.09 14.39
C MET A 10 -34.57 -1.61 15.80
N ALA A 11 -35.55 -2.54 15.91
CA ALA A 11 -35.77 -3.26 17.15
C ALA A 11 -34.52 -4.09 17.54
N GLY A 12 -33.94 -3.83 18.71
CA GLY A 12 -32.68 -4.44 19.12
C GLY A 12 -31.42 -3.86 18.45
N GLY A 13 -31.53 -2.75 17.75
CA GLY A 13 -30.46 -2.12 16.97
C GLY A 13 -29.20 -1.81 17.76
N ARG A 14 -29.30 -1.54 19.07
CA ARG A 14 -28.13 -1.37 19.94
C ARG A 14 -27.26 -2.64 20.00
N PHE A 15 -27.87 -3.81 20.15
CA PHE A 15 -27.15 -5.08 20.19
C PHE A 15 -26.54 -5.41 18.83
N VAL A 16 -27.30 -5.26 17.76
CA VAL A 16 -26.86 -5.50 16.37
C VAL A 16 -25.73 -4.51 16.02
N GLY A 17 -25.87 -3.24 16.37
CA GLY A 17 -24.84 -2.22 16.17
C GLY A 17 -23.54 -2.54 16.90
N CYS A 18 -23.61 -2.93 18.18
CA CYS A 18 -22.43 -3.35 18.93
C CYS A 18 -21.74 -4.56 18.28
N ALA A 19 -22.49 -5.59 17.90
CA ALA A 19 -21.95 -6.76 17.23
C ALA A 19 -21.30 -6.40 15.89
N PHE A 20 -21.94 -5.55 15.09
CA PHE A 20 -21.43 -5.07 13.82
C PHE A 20 -20.10 -4.33 13.97
N PHE A 21 -20.04 -3.33 14.87
CA PHE A 21 -18.79 -2.56 15.09
C PHE A 21 -17.69 -3.40 15.71
N LEU A 22 -18.03 -4.40 16.53
CA LEU A 22 -17.06 -5.35 17.05
C LEU A 22 -16.45 -6.20 15.91
N CYS A 23 -17.29 -6.74 15.03
CA CYS A 23 -16.82 -7.49 13.85
C CYS A 23 -15.95 -6.62 12.94
N LEU A 24 -16.38 -5.38 12.69
CA LEU A 24 -15.61 -4.42 11.90
C LEU A 24 -14.25 -4.11 12.53
N SER A 25 -14.20 -3.97 13.86
CA SER A 25 -12.95 -3.75 14.60
C SER A 25 -12.00 -4.94 14.48
N PHE A 26 -12.49 -6.17 14.56
CA PHE A 26 -11.66 -7.36 14.33
C PHE A 26 -11.15 -7.44 12.89
N ALA A 27 -12.00 -7.14 11.91
CA ALA A 27 -11.59 -7.09 10.50
C ALA A 27 -10.50 -6.03 10.25
N ALA A 28 -10.64 -4.84 10.81
CA ALA A 28 -9.64 -3.78 10.74
C ALA A 28 -8.34 -4.19 11.43
N PHE A 29 -8.42 -4.83 12.59
CA PHE A 29 -7.25 -5.30 13.35
C PHE A 29 -6.45 -6.36 12.58
N THR A 30 -7.10 -7.29 11.91
CA THR A 30 -6.41 -8.30 11.08
C THR A 30 -5.65 -7.65 9.93
N SER A 31 -6.26 -6.70 9.23
CA SER A 31 -5.62 -5.95 8.15
C SER A 31 -4.44 -5.11 8.65
N ALA A 32 -4.61 -4.41 9.77
CA ALA A 32 -3.55 -3.62 10.40
C ALA A 32 -2.35 -4.49 10.82
N THR A 33 -2.62 -5.70 11.32
CA THR A 33 -1.58 -6.66 11.70
C THR A 33 -0.75 -7.09 10.51
N LEU A 34 -1.37 -7.38 9.35
CA LEU A 34 -0.66 -7.72 8.12
C LEU A 34 0.26 -6.59 7.65
N MET A 35 -0.22 -5.35 7.66
CA MET A 35 0.59 -4.19 7.29
C MET A 35 1.75 -3.97 8.27
N ALA A 36 1.50 -4.12 9.57
CA ALA A 36 2.55 -4.06 10.59
C ALA A 36 3.63 -5.15 10.38
N MET A 37 3.22 -6.37 10.03
CA MET A 37 4.14 -7.48 9.73
C MET A 37 5.08 -7.15 8.56
N CYS A 38 4.60 -6.48 7.51
CA CYS A 38 5.48 -6.02 6.42
C CYS A 38 6.58 -5.09 6.95
N GLY A 39 6.24 -4.13 7.80
CA GLY A 39 7.23 -3.23 8.42
C GLY A 39 8.22 -3.98 9.32
N VAL A 40 7.74 -4.94 10.10
CA VAL A 40 8.59 -5.78 10.96
C VAL A 40 9.58 -6.60 10.13
N ASN A 41 9.13 -7.21 9.02
CA ASN A 41 10.00 -8.00 8.15
C ASN A 41 11.12 -7.15 7.53
N ILE A 42 10.80 -5.93 7.09
CA ILE A 42 11.81 -4.97 6.60
C ILE A 42 12.90 -4.71 7.65
N LEU A 43 12.51 -4.54 8.92
CA LEU A 43 13.48 -4.33 10.00
C LEU A 43 14.29 -5.60 10.33
N ILE A 44 13.68 -6.77 10.22
CA ILE A 44 14.38 -8.05 10.38
C ILE A 44 15.44 -8.22 9.31
N ASP A 45 15.10 -7.95 8.06
CA ASP A 45 16.05 -7.98 6.93
C ASP A 45 17.22 -7.01 7.13
N CYS A 46 17.00 -5.89 7.84
CA CYS A 46 18.05 -4.97 8.26
C CYS A 46 18.88 -5.46 9.47
N GLY A 47 18.65 -6.68 9.98
CA GLY A 47 19.39 -7.24 11.11
C GLY A 47 18.79 -6.88 12.49
N VAL A 48 17.61 -6.29 12.56
CA VAL A 48 16.93 -5.99 13.83
C VAL A 48 16.20 -7.24 14.34
N SER A 49 16.36 -7.57 15.61
CA SER A 49 15.64 -8.71 16.20
C SER A 49 14.11 -8.50 16.13
N ARG A 50 13.35 -9.57 15.90
CA ARG A 50 11.89 -9.55 15.76
C ARG A 50 11.16 -8.79 16.86
N LYS A 51 11.58 -9.00 18.12
CA LYS A 51 10.99 -8.31 19.28
C LYS A 51 11.17 -6.80 19.22
N LYS A 52 12.39 -6.33 18.91
CA LYS A 52 12.68 -4.90 18.76
C LYS A 52 11.98 -4.32 17.54
N GLY A 53 11.99 -5.04 16.40
CA GLY A 53 11.31 -4.64 15.18
C GLY A 53 9.80 -4.47 15.39
N SER A 54 9.14 -5.42 16.05
CA SER A 54 7.72 -5.30 16.38
C SER A 54 7.42 -4.09 17.26
N LEU A 55 8.24 -3.85 18.30
CA LEU A 55 8.06 -2.69 19.18
C LEU A 55 8.21 -1.36 18.40
N ILE A 56 9.23 -1.25 17.57
CA ILE A 56 9.48 -0.06 16.75
C ILE A 56 8.30 0.22 15.82
N VAL A 57 7.82 -0.80 15.12
CA VAL A 57 6.70 -0.66 14.17
C VAL A 57 5.41 -0.28 14.91
N VAL A 58 5.10 -0.92 16.03
CA VAL A 58 3.89 -0.60 16.80
C VAL A 58 3.94 0.82 17.36
N LEU A 59 5.07 1.25 17.91
CA LEU A 59 5.23 2.63 18.38
C LEU A 59 5.13 3.64 17.23
N PHE A 60 5.74 3.35 16.09
CA PHE A 60 5.63 4.19 14.90
C PHE A 60 4.18 4.33 14.43
N LEU A 61 3.46 3.21 14.30
CA LEU A 61 2.03 3.21 13.92
C LEU A 61 1.15 3.94 14.92
N ALA A 62 1.43 3.81 16.24
CA ALA A 62 0.71 4.54 17.27
C ALA A 62 0.93 6.05 17.16
N ILE A 63 2.18 6.49 16.97
CA ILE A 63 2.51 7.92 16.86
C ILE A 63 1.91 8.53 15.59
N VAL A 64 2.03 7.84 14.45
CA VAL A 64 1.52 8.34 13.16
C VAL A 64 0.00 8.24 13.07
N GLY A 65 -0.60 7.23 13.68
CA GLY A 65 -2.05 7.02 13.69
C GLY A 65 -2.80 7.89 14.69
N LEU A 66 -2.15 8.33 15.77
CA LEU A 66 -2.81 9.12 16.82
C LEU A 66 -3.48 10.41 16.31
N PRO A 67 -2.87 11.24 15.47
CA PRO A 67 -3.52 12.42 14.92
C PRO A 67 -4.82 12.10 14.17
N SER A 68 -4.83 11.02 13.38
CA SER A 68 -6.02 10.58 12.64
C SER A 68 -7.12 10.02 13.54
N ALA A 69 -6.75 9.45 14.69
CA ALA A 69 -7.72 8.98 15.68
C ALA A 69 -8.41 10.12 16.45
N ILE A 70 -7.72 11.27 16.59
CA ILE A 70 -8.22 12.44 17.35
C ILE A 70 -9.00 13.38 16.44
N ASN A 71 -8.56 13.56 15.19
CA ASN A 71 -9.14 14.53 14.27
C ASN A 71 -9.67 13.84 13.00
N PRO A 72 -11.01 13.84 12.78
CA PRO A 72 -11.64 13.27 11.58
C PRO A 72 -11.16 13.90 10.26
N ASP A 73 -10.78 15.18 10.25
CA ASP A 73 -10.30 15.84 9.03
C ASP A 73 -8.96 15.29 8.59
N ILE A 74 -8.08 14.97 9.55
CA ILE A 74 -6.80 14.30 9.27
C ILE A 74 -7.05 12.88 8.75
N LEU A 75 -7.97 12.15 9.37
CA LEU A 75 -8.36 10.82 8.91
C LEU A 75 -8.90 10.86 7.48
N ASN A 76 -9.82 11.78 7.19
CA ASN A 76 -10.40 11.96 5.86
C ASN A 76 -9.34 12.34 4.81
N ASN A 77 -8.40 13.23 5.17
CA ASN A 77 -7.27 13.56 4.30
C ASN A 77 -6.41 12.33 4.00
N GLN A 78 -6.05 11.55 5.02
CA GLN A 78 -5.23 10.35 4.84
C GLN A 78 -5.95 9.28 4.02
N ASP A 79 -7.25 9.06 4.24
CA ASP A 79 -8.05 8.11 3.49
C ASP A 79 -8.09 8.47 2.00
N ASN A 80 -8.36 9.72 1.67
CA ASN A 80 -8.38 10.20 0.29
C ASN A 80 -7.00 10.15 -0.37
N VAL A 81 -5.94 10.58 0.31
CA VAL A 81 -4.59 10.64 -0.26
C VAL A 81 -4.00 9.24 -0.45
N TRP A 82 -4.10 8.38 0.57
CA TRP A 82 -3.42 7.08 0.59
C TRP A 82 -4.29 5.94 0.10
N GLY A 83 -5.63 6.07 0.14
CA GLY A 83 -6.53 5.12 -0.53
C GLY A 83 -6.20 5.02 -2.02
N PHE A 84 -6.06 6.15 -2.71
CA PHE A 84 -5.60 6.17 -4.10
C PHE A 84 -4.09 5.99 -4.24
N GLY A 85 -3.32 6.36 -3.24
CA GLY A 85 -1.89 6.11 -3.17
C GLY A 85 -1.51 4.63 -3.30
N LEU A 86 -2.38 3.70 -2.89
CA LEU A 86 -2.20 2.25 -3.09
C LEU A 86 -2.08 1.85 -4.56
N MET A 87 -2.66 2.60 -5.48
CA MET A 87 -2.56 2.34 -6.91
C MET A 87 -1.13 2.44 -7.43
N TRP A 88 -0.27 3.25 -6.80
CA TRP A 88 1.16 3.29 -7.12
C TRP A 88 1.85 1.95 -6.90
N GLY A 89 1.47 1.23 -5.84
CA GLY A 89 1.96 -0.13 -5.59
C GLY A 89 1.64 -1.07 -6.75
N SER A 90 0.43 -1.01 -7.28
CA SER A 90 0.00 -1.80 -8.44
C SER A 90 0.79 -1.46 -9.71
N LEU A 91 1.10 -0.16 -9.93
CA LEU A 91 1.95 0.27 -11.06
C LEU A 91 3.37 -0.27 -10.93
N PHE A 92 3.98 -0.18 -9.74
CA PHE A 92 5.32 -0.72 -9.51
C PHE A 92 5.38 -2.23 -9.67
N LEU A 93 4.33 -2.95 -9.22
CA LEU A 93 4.23 -4.40 -9.43
C LEU A 93 4.13 -4.74 -10.94
N GLY A 94 3.35 -3.97 -11.69
CA GLY A 94 3.27 -4.11 -13.15
C GLY A 94 4.62 -3.90 -13.84
N ILE A 95 5.35 -2.85 -13.46
CA ILE A 95 6.71 -2.58 -13.97
C ILE A 95 7.67 -3.73 -13.61
N ALA A 96 7.58 -4.25 -12.38
CA ALA A 96 8.39 -5.40 -11.95
C ALA A 96 8.06 -6.65 -12.79
N ALA A 97 6.78 -6.92 -13.04
CA ALA A 97 6.33 -8.02 -13.88
C ALA A 97 6.81 -7.88 -15.33
N MET A 98 6.83 -6.66 -15.88
CA MET A 98 7.42 -6.38 -17.20
C MET A 98 8.90 -6.71 -17.24
N LYS A 99 9.67 -6.21 -16.25
CA LYS A 99 11.13 -6.43 -16.18
C LYS A 99 11.49 -7.89 -15.95
N PHE A 100 10.74 -8.59 -15.11
CA PHE A 100 10.97 -10.02 -14.82
C PHE A 100 10.58 -10.91 -16.00
N GLY A 101 9.64 -10.50 -16.82
CA GLY A 101 9.09 -11.26 -17.93
C GLY A 101 7.86 -12.11 -17.55
N ALA A 102 6.67 -11.63 -17.91
CA ALA A 102 5.41 -12.28 -17.54
C ALA A 102 5.28 -13.72 -18.07
N LYS A 103 5.77 -14.00 -19.28
CA LYS A 103 5.83 -15.37 -19.83
C LYS A 103 6.62 -16.30 -18.93
N LYS A 104 7.76 -15.84 -18.43
CA LYS A 104 8.64 -16.60 -17.55
C LYS A 104 7.96 -16.83 -16.18
N MET A 105 7.36 -15.79 -15.61
CA MET A 105 6.57 -15.88 -14.39
C MET A 105 5.47 -16.93 -14.52
N ARG A 106 4.72 -16.91 -15.61
CA ARG A 106 3.65 -17.87 -15.89
C ARG A 106 4.18 -19.30 -16.05
N THR A 107 5.23 -19.52 -16.86
CA THR A 107 5.68 -20.88 -17.21
C THR A 107 6.54 -21.53 -16.16
N LYS A 108 7.37 -20.78 -15.43
CA LYS A 108 8.32 -21.34 -14.45
C LYS A 108 7.80 -21.33 -13.01
N PHE A 109 6.93 -20.39 -12.65
CA PHE A 109 6.50 -20.22 -11.27
C PHE A 109 5.01 -20.48 -11.05
N LEU A 110 4.14 -20.01 -11.93
CA LEU A 110 2.69 -20.14 -11.72
C LEU A 110 2.15 -21.49 -12.19
N ASN A 111 2.37 -21.82 -13.45
CA ASN A 111 1.80 -23.05 -14.04
C ASN A 111 2.33 -24.37 -13.46
N PRO A 112 3.56 -24.50 -12.97
CA PRO A 112 4.03 -25.76 -12.37
C PRO A 112 3.30 -26.12 -11.07
N VAL A 113 2.95 -25.10 -10.27
CA VAL A 113 2.34 -25.30 -8.93
C VAL A 113 0.82 -25.10 -8.91
N SER A 114 0.23 -24.65 -10.02
CA SER A 114 -1.20 -24.36 -10.11
C SER A 114 -1.97 -25.53 -10.74
N ASP A 115 -3.11 -25.91 -10.16
CA ASP A 115 -4.03 -26.91 -10.74
C ASP A 115 -4.67 -26.38 -12.02
N ILE A 116 -5.01 -25.08 -12.06
CA ILE A 116 -5.56 -24.40 -13.22
C ILE A 116 -4.44 -23.69 -13.96
N LYS A 117 -4.16 -24.11 -15.20
CA LYS A 117 -3.09 -23.51 -16.01
C LYS A 117 -3.50 -22.14 -16.55
N ILE A 118 -2.65 -21.15 -16.30
CA ILE A 118 -2.85 -19.79 -16.77
C ILE A 118 -2.49 -19.70 -18.27
N ASN A 119 -3.38 -19.09 -19.05
CA ASN A 119 -3.22 -18.94 -20.49
C ASN A 119 -2.21 -17.83 -20.86
N LYS A 120 -1.82 -17.79 -22.14
CA LYS A 120 -0.91 -16.78 -22.74
C LYS A 120 -1.44 -15.34 -22.62
N THR A 121 -2.74 -15.16 -22.45
CA THR A 121 -3.37 -13.85 -22.22
C THR A 121 -2.80 -13.13 -20.99
N PHE A 122 -2.36 -13.88 -19.99
CA PHE A 122 -1.68 -13.33 -18.80
C PHE A 122 -0.42 -12.55 -19.16
N ASP A 123 0.32 -13.00 -20.18
CA ASP A 123 1.58 -12.38 -20.61
C ASP A 123 1.40 -10.93 -21.12
N ILE A 124 0.16 -10.57 -21.46
CA ILE A 124 -0.22 -9.22 -21.91
C ILE A 124 -1.02 -8.48 -20.83
N LEU A 125 -2.00 -9.15 -20.21
CA LEU A 125 -2.90 -8.52 -19.24
C LEU A 125 -2.15 -8.02 -18.02
N ALA A 126 -1.32 -8.86 -17.41
CA ALA A 126 -0.68 -8.53 -16.15
C ALA A 126 0.39 -7.40 -16.27
N PRO A 127 1.32 -7.44 -17.26
CA PRO A 127 2.36 -6.43 -17.34
C PRO A 127 1.94 -5.14 -18.07
N TYR A 128 0.95 -5.18 -18.97
CA TYR A 128 0.62 -4.02 -19.80
C TYR A 128 -0.78 -3.48 -19.55
N VAL A 129 -1.80 -4.34 -19.63
CA VAL A 129 -3.20 -3.88 -19.57
C VAL A 129 -3.54 -3.42 -18.15
N ALA A 130 -3.21 -4.19 -17.13
CA ALA A 130 -3.54 -3.84 -15.76
C ALA A 130 -2.86 -2.53 -15.29
N PRO A 131 -1.53 -2.32 -15.48
CA PRO A 131 -0.90 -1.04 -15.15
C PRO A 131 -1.45 0.14 -15.96
N LEU A 132 -1.79 -0.05 -17.23
CA LEU A 132 -2.39 0.99 -18.05
C LEU A 132 -3.76 1.42 -17.54
N LEU A 133 -4.61 0.47 -17.15
CA LEU A 133 -5.91 0.76 -16.55
C LEU A 133 -5.77 1.48 -15.21
N VAL A 134 -4.84 1.04 -14.35
CA VAL A 134 -4.56 1.70 -13.08
C VAL A 134 -4.09 3.13 -13.31
N LEU A 135 -3.20 3.35 -14.29
CA LEU A 135 -2.74 4.69 -14.64
C LEU A 135 -3.89 5.57 -15.15
N ALA A 136 -4.75 5.03 -15.99
CA ALA A 136 -5.93 5.75 -16.51
C ALA A 136 -6.87 6.16 -15.36
N VAL A 137 -7.16 5.25 -14.43
CA VAL A 137 -7.98 5.56 -13.24
C VAL A 137 -7.32 6.63 -12.37
N LEU A 138 -6.00 6.54 -12.13
CA LEU A 138 -5.24 7.55 -11.39
C LEU A 138 -5.34 8.94 -12.03
N VAL A 139 -5.17 9.02 -13.35
CA VAL A 139 -5.26 10.29 -14.09
C VAL A 139 -6.67 10.87 -14.00
N VAL A 140 -7.71 10.07 -14.25
CA VAL A 140 -9.11 10.51 -14.15
C VAL A 140 -9.42 10.99 -12.74
N TRP A 141 -8.98 10.26 -11.72
CA TRP A 141 -9.17 10.64 -10.33
C TRP A 141 -8.45 11.95 -9.98
N MET A 142 -7.19 12.11 -10.41
CA MET A 142 -6.42 13.34 -10.21
C MET A 142 -7.09 14.56 -10.87
N VAL A 143 -7.59 14.41 -12.10
CA VAL A 143 -8.32 15.49 -12.78
C VAL A 143 -9.62 15.82 -12.04
N SER A 144 -10.35 14.81 -11.58
CA SER A 144 -11.59 14.99 -10.82
C SER A 144 -11.34 15.67 -9.47
N SER A 145 -10.20 15.43 -8.83
CA SER A 145 -9.86 16.03 -7.54
C SER A 145 -9.67 17.55 -7.59
N ILE A 146 -9.44 18.12 -8.77
CA ILE A 146 -9.31 19.57 -8.96
C ILE A 146 -10.58 20.31 -8.56
N GLY A 147 -11.76 19.70 -8.73
CA GLY A 147 -13.06 20.28 -8.42
C GLY A 147 -13.62 19.94 -7.04
N TRP A 148 -12.88 19.25 -6.17
CA TRP A 148 -13.41 18.79 -4.88
C TRP A 148 -13.45 19.85 -3.78
N SER A 149 -12.78 20.97 -3.97
CA SER A 149 -12.69 22.04 -2.98
C SER A 149 -12.84 23.40 -3.66
N ASP A 150 -13.50 24.33 -2.96
CA ASP A 150 -13.58 25.74 -3.36
C ASP A 150 -12.24 26.47 -3.27
N THR A 151 -11.25 25.86 -2.57
CA THR A 151 -9.89 26.38 -2.50
C THR A 151 -9.14 26.08 -3.80
N PRO A 152 -8.21 26.96 -4.24
CA PRO A 152 -7.40 26.72 -5.42
C PRO A 152 -6.72 25.35 -5.37
N TRP A 153 -6.82 24.58 -6.44
CA TRP A 153 -6.30 23.21 -6.53
C TRP A 153 -4.81 23.07 -6.20
N ALA A 154 -4.03 24.11 -6.44
CA ALA A 154 -2.58 24.13 -6.18
C ALA A 154 -2.22 24.42 -4.71
N MET A 155 -3.20 24.80 -3.87
CA MET A 155 -2.91 25.02 -2.44
C MET A 155 -2.53 23.72 -1.76
N THR A 156 -1.40 23.76 -1.05
CA THR A 156 -0.92 22.69 -0.16
C THR A 156 -1.31 23.00 1.28
N PHE A 157 -1.40 21.97 2.12
CA PHE A 157 -1.73 22.07 3.54
C PHE A 157 -3.18 22.53 3.87
N THR A 158 -4.06 22.56 2.90
CA THR A 158 -5.46 22.94 3.07
C THR A 158 -6.37 21.77 2.68
N GLY A 159 -6.96 21.08 3.63
CA GLY A 159 -7.95 20.03 3.38
C GLY A 159 -7.51 18.96 2.37
N VAL A 160 -8.43 18.53 1.50
CA VAL A 160 -8.15 17.56 0.43
C VAL A 160 -8.14 18.28 -0.91
N THR A 161 -7.02 18.90 -1.26
CA THR A 161 -6.79 19.52 -2.57
C THR A 161 -5.82 18.68 -3.38
N THR A 162 -5.85 18.80 -4.71
CA THR A 162 -4.89 18.13 -5.60
C THR A 162 -3.45 18.48 -5.24
N GLY A 163 -3.17 19.72 -4.83
CA GLY A 163 -1.85 20.15 -4.37
C GLY A 163 -1.40 19.42 -3.10
N THR A 164 -2.29 19.22 -2.12
CA THR A 164 -2.00 18.46 -0.90
C THR A 164 -1.69 17.00 -1.22
N ILE A 165 -2.45 16.39 -2.13
CA ILE A 165 -2.23 15.00 -2.58
C ILE A 165 -0.86 14.86 -3.24
N LEU A 166 -0.55 15.70 -4.22
CA LEU A 166 0.73 15.68 -4.93
C LEU A 166 1.90 15.92 -3.99
N TYR A 167 1.79 16.90 -3.09
CA TYR A 167 2.83 17.18 -2.10
C TYR A 167 3.14 15.97 -1.23
N GLN A 168 2.13 15.31 -0.67
CA GLN A 168 2.31 14.13 0.17
C GLN A 168 2.96 12.97 -0.62
N TRP A 169 2.50 12.71 -1.85
CA TRP A 169 3.09 11.67 -2.69
C TRP A 169 4.54 11.96 -3.05
N ILE A 170 4.87 13.20 -3.46
CA ILE A 170 6.25 13.59 -3.78
C ILE A 170 7.17 13.39 -2.57
N VAL A 171 6.74 13.84 -1.38
CA VAL A 171 7.54 13.68 -0.15
C VAL A 171 7.81 12.20 0.14
N VAL A 172 6.78 11.35 0.03
CA VAL A 172 6.95 9.91 0.30
C VAL A 172 7.77 9.23 -0.79
N PHE A 173 7.63 9.60 -2.07
CA PHE A 173 8.48 9.05 -3.12
C PHE A 173 9.96 9.43 -2.92
N ILE A 174 10.26 10.67 -2.60
CA ILE A 174 11.63 11.11 -2.28
C ILE A 174 12.17 10.34 -1.07
N ALA A 175 11.40 10.26 0.01
CA ALA A 175 11.78 9.49 1.20
C ALA A 175 12.01 8.01 0.87
N SER A 176 11.16 7.41 0.03
CA SER A 176 11.29 6.02 -0.41
C SER A 176 12.56 5.75 -1.21
N ILE A 177 13.01 6.69 -2.04
CA ILE A 177 14.28 6.57 -2.78
C ILE A 177 15.47 6.53 -1.81
N PHE A 178 15.48 7.43 -0.80
CA PHE A 178 16.56 7.44 0.20
C PHE A 178 16.52 6.19 1.09
N LEU A 179 15.34 5.80 1.55
CA LEU A 179 15.14 4.59 2.35
C LEU A 179 15.52 3.33 1.58
N SER A 180 15.19 3.23 0.29
CA SER A 180 15.56 2.10 -0.56
C SER A 180 17.08 1.94 -0.68
N ARG A 181 17.80 3.05 -0.87
CA ARG A 181 19.28 3.02 -0.91
C ARG A 181 19.89 2.56 0.40
N TRP A 182 19.37 3.08 1.51
CA TRP A 182 19.82 2.69 2.84
C TRP A 182 19.50 1.22 3.14
N TYR A 183 18.28 0.79 2.81
CA TYR A 183 17.79 -0.56 2.98
C TYR A 183 18.62 -1.56 2.19
N ASN A 184 18.85 -1.32 0.89
CA ASN A 184 19.69 -2.18 0.06
C ASN A 184 21.11 -2.32 0.62
N LYS A 185 21.72 -1.23 1.07
CA LYS A 185 23.05 -1.28 1.70
C LYS A 185 23.07 -2.16 2.95
N LYS A 186 22.00 -2.13 3.75
CA LYS A 186 21.89 -2.96 4.96
C LYS A 186 21.65 -4.43 4.64
N ILE A 187 20.82 -4.76 3.65
CA ILE A 187 20.60 -6.14 3.20
C ILE A 187 21.90 -6.72 2.66
N VAL A 188 22.59 -6.03 1.77
CA VAL A 188 23.87 -6.48 1.21
C VAL A 188 24.86 -6.76 2.34
N ALA A 189 24.97 -5.88 3.33
CA ALA A 189 25.84 -6.08 4.47
C ALA A 189 25.48 -7.30 5.36
N ASN A 190 24.18 -7.58 5.51
CA ASN A 190 23.72 -8.64 6.41
C ASN A 190 23.65 -10.04 5.76
N TYR A 191 23.33 -10.10 4.47
CA TYR A 191 23.08 -11.38 3.79
C TYR A 191 24.14 -11.77 2.76
N TYR A 192 24.95 -10.80 2.30
CA TYR A 192 25.93 -10.99 1.23
C TYR A 192 27.35 -10.57 1.66
N ASP A 193 27.61 -10.44 2.96
CA ASP A 193 28.92 -10.06 3.52
C ASP A 193 29.53 -8.80 2.88
N GLY A 194 28.67 -7.89 2.40
CA GLY A 194 29.06 -6.65 1.73
C GLY A 194 29.27 -6.78 0.22
N GLU A 195 29.10 -7.97 -0.35
CA GLU A 195 29.10 -8.18 -1.80
C GLU A 195 27.79 -7.70 -2.44
N GLU A 196 27.84 -7.30 -3.70
CA GLU A 196 26.63 -6.97 -4.47
C GLU A 196 25.74 -8.19 -4.64
N PHE A 197 24.46 -7.98 -4.84
CA PHE A 197 23.52 -9.08 -5.13
C PHE A 197 24.05 -9.91 -6.29
N PRO A 198 24.07 -11.24 -6.17
CA PRO A 198 24.51 -12.10 -7.25
C PRO A 198 23.67 -11.83 -8.50
N GLU A 199 24.31 -11.76 -9.64
CA GLU A 199 23.61 -11.67 -10.92
C GLU A 199 22.61 -12.82 -11.04
N MET A 200 21.43 -12.54 -11.56
CA MET A 200 20.45 -13.60 -11.78
C MET A 200 21.04 -14.63 -12.74
N PRO A 201 20.98 -15.94 -12.41
CA PRO A 201 21.51 -16.97 -13.29
C PRO A 201 21.00 -16.82 -14.71
N GLU A 202 21.91 -16.86 -15.68
CA GLU A 202 21.60 -16.84 -17.11
C GLU A 202 20.59 -17.94 -17.43
N GLY A 203 19.48 -17.85 -17.72
CA GLY A 203 18.42 -18.86 -17.92
C GLY A 203 17.24 -18.64 -16.98
N LEU A 204 17.34 -17.68 -16.09
CA LEU A 204 16.21 -17.11 -15.39
C LEU A 204 15.71 -15.82 -16.06
N LEU A 205 16.39 -15.23 -17.01
CA LEU A 205 15.97 -14.08 -17.85
C LEU A 205 15.26 -14.47 -19.12
#